data_ba635277d619737d92b2d94499a4ce60
#
_entry.id   ba635277d619737d92b2d94499a4ce60
#
_cell.length_a   1.000
_cell.length_b   1.000
_cell.length_c   1.000
_cell.angle_alpha   90.00
_cell.angle_beta   90.00
_cell.angle_gamma   90.00
#
_symmetry.space_group_name_H-M   'P 1'
#
loop_
_entity.id
_entity.type
_entity.pdbx_description
1 polymer ?
#
loop_
_entity_poly.entity_id
_entity_poly.type
_entity_poly.pdbx_seq_one_letter_code
_entity_poly.pdbx_strand_id
1 'polypeptide(L)'
;MADDGFGHHFRVINDQALIAKITELFAKVPALYVADGHHRTAAAARVGLERRTAKPDYTGEEEFNYFMAVIFPDNQLKIMDYNRVLKDLNGMSEAELLEKLQTHFTVEEKGEAEYRPTALHNFSMYLGNKRYSLTAKEGTYDAKDPI
;
A
#
# COMPACT_ATOMS: atom_id res chain seq x y z
N MET A 1 -16.67 -17.15 14.06
CA MET A 1 -15.26 -16.73 14.17
C MET A 1 -14.54 -17.29 12.97
N ALA A 2 -13.68 -16.53 12.34
CA ALA A 2 -12.84 -17.03 11.26
C ALA A 2 -11.70 -17.90 11.82
N ASP A 3 -11.01 -18.66 10.95
CA ASP A 3 -9.94 -19.58 11.35
C ASP A 3 -8.74 -18.87 12.01
N ASP A 4 -8.60 -17.56 11.79
CA ASP A 4 -7.59 -16.70 12.42
C ASP A 4 -7.94 -16.27 13.87
N GLY A 5 -9.10 -16.67 14.38
CA GLY A 5 -9.59 -16.35 15.71
C GLY A 5 -10.31 -15.00 15.82
N PHE A 6 -10.40 -14.22 14.74
CA PHE A 6 -11.13 -12.96 14.75
C PHE A 6 -12.63 -13.14 14.55
N GLY A 7 -13.42 -12.31 15.24
CA GLY A 7 -14.86 -12.22 15.07
C GLY A 7 -15.22 -11.11 14.08
N HIS A 8 -16.07 -11.44 13.10
CA HIS A 8 -16.59 -10.48 12.16
C HIS A 8 -18.07 -10.22 12.47
N HIS A 9 -18.41 -8.97 12.77
CA HIS A 9 -19.76 -8.55 13.06
C HIS A 9 -20.25 -7.59 11.98
N PHE A 10 -21.35 -7.96 11.31
CA PHE A 10 -21.97 -7.14 10.29
C PHE A 10 -23.31 -6.60 10.81
N ARG A 11 -23.52 -5.29 10.66
CA ARG A 11 -24.78 -4.62 11.02
C ARG A 11 -25.22 -3.71 9.89
N VAL A 12 -26.49 -3.79 9.53
CA VAL A 12 -27.12 -2.89 8.57
C VAL A 12 -27.65 -1.68 9.32
N ILE A 13 -27.34 -0.48 8.84
CA ILE A 13 -27.90 0.79 9.33
C ILE A 13 -29.00 1.19 8.34
N ASN A 14 -30.24 1.21 8.82
CA ASN A 14 -31.44 1.61 8.05
C ASN A 14 -32.17 2.83 8.65
N ASP A 15 -31.68 3.37 9.75
CA ASP A 15 -32.19 4.60 10.37
C ASP A 15 -31.73 5.81 9.54
N GLN A 16 -32.68 6.51 8.94
CA GLN A 16 -32.43 7.64 8.03
C GLN A 16 -31.76 8.82 8.74
N ALA A 17 -32.07 9.05 10.02
CA ALA A 17 -31.44 10.13 10.78
C ALA A 17 -29.96 9.82 11.05
N LEU A 18 -29.66 8.56 11.36
CA LEU A 18 -28.27 8.10 11.54
C LEU A 18 -27.49 8.13 10.22
N ILE A 19 -28.10 7.69 9.12
CA ILE A 19 -27.50 7.76 7.79
C ILE A 19 -27.16 9.21 7.44
N ALA A 20 -28.12 10.13 7.59
CA ALA A 20 -27.90 11.56 7.32
C ALA A 20 -26.76 12.14 8.18
N LYS A 21 -26.68 11.75 9.46
CA LYS A 21 -25.62 12.18 10.35
C LYS A 21 -24.24 11.67 9.93
N ILE A 22 -24.15 10.41 9.55
CA ILE A 22 -22.90 9.82 9.05
C ILE A 22 -22.47 10.54 7.77
N THR A 23 -23.39 10.76 6.83
CA THR A 23 -23.11 11.48 5.57
C THR A 23 -22.61 12.90 5.84
N GLU A 24 -23.24 13.64 6.75
CA GLU A 24 -22.79 14.99 7.16
C GLU A 24 -21.35 14.97 7.72
N LEU A 25 -21.03 13.97 8.54
CA LEU A 25 -19.69 13.84 9.12
C LEU A 25 -18.64 13.54 8.06
N PHE A 26 -18.93 12.61 7.15
CA PHE A 26 -18.01 12.27 6.07
C PHE A 26 -17.83 13.40 5.06
N ALA A 27 -18.84 14.24 4.84
CA ALA A 27 -18.71 15.43 3.98
C ALA A 27 -17.67 16.45 4.49
N LYS A 28 -17.29 16.37 5.77
CA LYS A 28 -16.25 17.21 6.38
C LYS A 28 -14.84 16.61 6.26
N VAL A 29 -14.72 15.35 5.85
CA VAL A 29 -13.43 14.69 5.66
C VAL A 29 -12.84 15.13 4.34
N PRO A 30 -11.67 15.78 4.32
CA PRO A 30 -11.13 16.40 3.11
C PRO A 30 -10.66 15.39 2.08
N ALA A 31 -10.20 14.21 2.52
CA ALA A 31 -9.75 13.14 1.65
C ALA A 31 -9.76 11.78 2.37
N LEU A 32 -9.98 10.72 1.60
CA LEU A 32 -9.76 9.34 2.01
C LEU A 32 -8.57 8.78 1.23
N TYR A 33 -7.82 7.90 1.85
CA TYR A 33 -6.63 7.29 1.25
C TYR A 33 -6.88 5.82 0.96
N VAL A 34 -6.50 5.37 -0.23
CA VAL A 34 -6.65 3.97 -0.61
C VAL A 34 -5.60 3.13 0.09
N ALA A 35 -6.01 2.32 1.06
CA ALA A 35 -5.13 1.42 1.79
C ALA A 35 -4.88 0.11 1.02
N ASP A 36 -5.91 -0.40 0.34
CA ASP A 36 -5.85 -1.58 -0.53
C ASP A 36 -6.91 -1.49 -1.64
N GLY A 37 -6.77 -2.30 -2.68
CA GLY A 37 -7.70 -2.33 -3.81
C GLY A 37 -7.49 -1.19 -4.81
N HIS A 38 -6.28 -0.69 -4.99
CA HIS A 38 -5.93 0.41 -5.90
C HIS A 38 -6.49 0.20 -7.33
N HIS A 39 -6.31 -0.99 -7.90
CA HIS A 39 -6.83 -1.30 -9.24
C HIS A 39 -8.36 -1.31 -9.31
N ARG A 40 -9.04 -1.83 -8.29
CA ARG A 40 -10.51 -1.84 -8.21
C ARG A 40 -11.06 -0.43 -8.07
N THR A 41 -10.44 0.39 -7.24
CA THR A 41 -10.81 1.80 -7.06
C THR A 41 -10.60 2.59 -8.36
N ALA A 42 -9.46 2.44 -9.00
CA ALA A 42 -9.16 3.08 -10.28
C ALA A 42 -10.14 2.66 -11.39
N ALA A 43 -10.46 1.36 -11.47
CA ALA A 43 -11.44 0.84 -12.43
C ALA A 43 -12.84 1.41 -12.18
N ALA A 44 -13.30 1.44 -10.92
CA ALA A 44 -14.61 2.00 -10.57
C ALA A 44 -14.68 3.50 -10.92
N ALA A 45 -13.65 4.27 -10.59
CA ALA A 45 -13.57 5.69 -10.91
C ALA A 45 -13.61 5.93 -12.43
N ARG A 46 -12.86 5.14 -13.21
CA ARG A 46 -12.83 5.23 -14.66
C ARG A 46 -14.20 4.89 -15.27
N VAL A 47 -14.82 3.79 -14.87
CA VAL A 47 -16.16 3.39 -15.35
C VAL A 47 -17.18 4.46 -15.00
N GLY A 48 -17.17 4.99 -13.78
CA GLY A 48 -18.04 6.09 -13.39
C GLY A 48 -17.90 7.30 -14.28
N LEU A 49 -16.68 7.72 -14.59
CA LEU A 49 -16.40 8.85 -15.49
C LEU A 49 -16.90 8.59 -16.91
N GLU A 50 -16.60 7.43 -17.48
CA GLU A 50 -17.05 7.04 -18.82
C GLU A 50 -18.58 7.01 -18.93
N ARG A 51 -19.28 6.46 -17.91
CA ARG A 51 -20.74 6.39 -17.87
C ARG A 51 -21.39 7.77 -17.73
N ARG A 52 -20.84 8.65 -16.89
CA ARG A 52 -21.33 10.05 -16.76
C ARG A 52 -21.14 10.81 -18.07
N THR A 53 -20.02 10.62 -18.75
CA THR A 53 -19.78 11.25 -20.05
C THR A 53 -20.75 10.76 -21.11
N ALA A 54 -21.06 9.46 -21.11
CA ALA A 54 -22.03 8.86 -22.06
C ALA A 54 -23.49 9.22 -21.75
N LYS A 55 -23.80 9.60 -20.50
CA LYS A 55 -25.15 9.97 -20.04
C LYS A 55 -25.08 11.30 -19.28
N PRO A 56 -25.00 12.46 -19.97
CA PRO A 56 -24.84 13.78 -19.33
C PRO A 56 -26.01 14.19 -18.42
N ASP A 57 -27.17 13.59 -18.59
CA ASP A 57 -28.39 13.79 -17.82
C ASP A 57 -28.54 12.83 -16.62
N TYR A 58 -27.42 12.25 -16.14
CA TYR A 58 -27.43 11.38 -14.96
C TYR A 58 -27.91 12.15 -13.72
N THR A 59 -28.66 11.43 -12.85
CA THR A 59 -29.28 12.02 -11.66
C THR A 59 -28.39 11.99 -10.42
N GLY A 60 -27.37 11.14 -10.42
CA GLY A 60 -26.53 10.83 -9.26
C GLY A 60 -26.92 9.52 -8.56
N GLU A 61 -28.13 9.00 -8.81
CA GLU A 61 -28.65 7.79 -8.17
C GLU A 61 -28.29 6.49 -8.91
N GLU A 62 -27.67 6.61 -10.08
CA GLU A 62 -27.29 5.45 -10.88
C GLU A 62 -26.13 4.67 -10.21
N GLU A 63 -26.17 3.34 -10.31
CA GLU A 63 -25.18 2.42 -9.70
C GLU A 63 -23.72 2.73 -10.06
N PHE A 64 -23.47 3.30 -11.24
CA PHE A 64 -22.11 3.67 -11.64
C PHE A 64 -21.54 4.88 -10.86
N ASN A 65 -22.35 5.55 -10.05
CA ASN A 65 -21.89 6.62 -9.15
C ASN A 65 -21.37 6.10 -7.82
N TYR A 66 -21.54 4.82 -7.55
CA TYR A 66 -21.20 4.20 -6.26
C TYR A 66 -20.25 3.03 -6.44
N PHE A 67 -19.43 2.80 -5.44
CA PHE A 67 -18.74 1.54 -5.25
C PHE A 67 -18.59 1.28 -3.74
N MET A 68 -18.56 0.00 -3.38
CA MET A 68 -18.44 -0.39 -1.98
C MET A 68 -17.04 -0.11 -1.45
N ALA A 69 -16.96 0.56 -0.33
CA ALA A 69 -15.71 0.81 0.38
C ALA A 69 -15.84 0.40 1.86
N VAL A 70 -14.75 -0.11 2.42
CA VAL A 70 -14.60 -0.33 3.86
C VAL A 70 -13.63 0.70 4.39
N ILE A 71 -14.05 1.49 5.37
CA ILE A 71 -13.29 2.64 5.86
C ILE A 71 -12.78 2.33 7.26
N PHE A 72 -11.49 2.57 7.48
CA PHE A 72 -10.82 2.38 8.76
C PHE A 72 -10.15 3.68 9.19
N PRO A 73 -10.11 3.97 10.51
CA PRO A 73 -9.18 4.97 11.03
C PRO A 73 -7.73 4.56 10.77
N ASP A 74 -6.87 5.51 10.44
CA ASP A 74 -5.46 5.26 10.10
C ASP A 74 -4.68 4.58 11.24
N ASN A 75 -4.99 4.91 12.48
CA ASN A 75 -4.39 4.30 13.66
C ASN A 75 -4.81 2.84 13.93
N GLN A 76 -5.76 2.32 13.18
CA GLN A 76 -6.19 0.91 13.21
C GLN A 76 -5.59 0.09 12.06
N LEU A 77 -4.82 0.71 11.19
CA LEU A 77 -4.15 0.06 10.08
C LEU A 77 -2.64 -0.03 10.34
N LYS A 78 -2.04 -1.09 9.83
CA LYS A 78 -0.60 -1.29 9.86
C LYS A 78 -0.12 -1.59 8.45
N ILE A 79 0.83 -0.79 7.97
CA ILE A 79 1.54 -1.09 6.73
C ILE A 79 2.54 -2.20 7.04
N MET A 80 2.41 -3.30 6.32
CA MET A 80 3.31 -4.46 6.44
C MET A 80 4.38 -4.39 5.36
N ASP A 81 5.55 -4.94 5.68
CA ASP A 81 6.66 -5.03 4.75
C ASP A 81 6.26 -5.92 3.56
N TYR A 82 6.54 -5.47 2.35
CA TYR A 82 6.30 -6.23 1.13
C TYR A 82 7.63 -6.84 0.65
N ASN A 83 8.04 -7.90 1.31
CA ASN A 83 9.32 -8.55 1.05
C ASN A 83 9.37 -9.23 -0.32
N ARG A 84 10.54 -9.25 -0.91
CA ARG A 84 10.85 -9.95 -2.15
C ARG A 84 11.83 -11.09 -1.85
N VAL A 85 11.61 -12.23 -2.47
CA VAL A 85 12.51 -13.38 -2.38
C VAL A 85 13.11 -13.62 -3.76
N LEU A 86 14.42 -13.66 -3.83
CA LEU A 86 15.14 -14.06 -5.02
C LEU A 86 15.40 -15.57 -4.95
N LYS A 87 15.13 -16.25 -6.05
CA LYS A 87 15.26 -17.71 -6.13
C LYS A 87 16.74 -18.15 -6.09
N ASP A 88 17.59 -17.39 -6.75
CA ASP A 88 19.02 -17.65 -6.85
C ASP A 88 19.77 -16.33 -7.09
N LEU A 89 21.10 -16.41 -7.09
CA LEU A 89 21.99 -15.26 -7.33
C LEU A 89 22.42 -15.11 -8.80
N ASN A 90 21.75 -15.80 -9.72
CA ASN A 90 22.08 -15.79 -11.15
C ASN A 90 23.55 -16.15 -11.44
N GLY A 91 24.03 -17.20 -10.76
CA GLY A 91 25.40 -17.70 -10.89
C GLY A 91 26.48 -16.92 -10.16
N MET A 92 26.13 -15.83 -9.47
CA MET A 92 27.07 -15.06 -8.65
C MET A 92 27.27 -15.72 -7.28
N SER A 93 28.46 -15.57 -6.74
CA SER A 93 28.70 -15.79 -5.30
C SER A 93 28.11 -14.65 -4.47
N GLU A 94 27.96 -14.86 -3.17
CA GLU A 94 27.50 -13.79 -2.23
C GLU A 94 28.43 -12.57 -2.27
N ALA A 95 29.73 -12.78 -2.36
CA ALA A 95 30.73 -11.71 -2.43
C ALA A 95 30.58 -10.86 -3.70
N GLU A 96 30.41 -11.50 -4.85
CA GLU A 96 30.19 -10.82 -6.14
C GLU A 96 28.87 -10.02 -6.14
N LEU A 97 27.80 -10.56 -5.52
CA LEU A 97 26.56 -9.84 -5.36
C LEU A 97 26.75 -8.58 -4.49
N LEU A 98 27.43 -8.72 -3.34
CA LEU A 98 27.70 -7.59 -2.44
C LEU A 98 28.56 -6.51 -3.13
N GLU A 99 29.58 -6.89 -3.86
CA GLU A 99 30.40 -5.95 -4.65
C GLU A 99 29.56 -5.21 -5.71
N LYS A 100 28.72 -5.94 -6.42
CA LYS A 100 27.83 -5.36 -7.43
C LYS A 100 26.81 -4.40 -6.82
N LEU A 101 26.25 -4.72 -5.65
CA LEU A 101 25.34 -3.83 -4.94
C LEU A 101 26.02 -2.53 -4.50
N GLN A 102 27.30 -2.55 -4.17
CA GLN A 102 28.05 -1.36 -3.77
C GLN A 102 28.18 -0.30 -4.89
N THR A 103 27.88 -0.63 -6.13
CA THR A 103 27.82 0.36 -7.22
C THR A 103 26.69 1.37 -7.00
N HIS A 104 25.56 0.93 -6.46
CA HIS A 104 24.34 1.73 -6.29
C HIS A 104 23.97 1.99 -4.84
N PHE A 105 24.49 1.18 -3.90
CA PHE A 105 24.15 1.25 -2.50
C PHE A 105 25.39 1.40 -1.62
N THR A 106 25.24 2.06 -0.48
CA THR A 106 26.09 1.85 0.67
C THR A 106 25.61 0.59 1.37
N VAL A 107 26.50 -0.40 1.48
CA VAL A 107 26.18 -1.72 2.05
C VAL A 107 26.84 -1.87 3.40
N GLU A 108 26.04 -2.12 4.44
CA GLU A 108 26.54 -2.34 5.80
C GLU A 108 26.05 -3.68 6.32
N GLU A 109 26.95 -4.53 6.81
CA GLU A 109 26.57 -5.76 7.52
C GLU A 109 26.01 -5.43 8.91
N LYS A 110 24.85 -5.98 9.23
CA LYS A 110 24.16 -5.81 10.52
C LYS A 110 24.19 -7.09 11.39
N GLY A 111 24.85 -8.14 10.91
CA GLY A 111 24.94 -9.42 11.59
C GLY A 111 23.66 -10.27 11.46
N GLU A 112 23.42 -11.12 12.45
CA GLU A 112 22.27 -12.06 12.44
C GLU A 112 20.99 -11.45 13.01
N ALA A 113 21.09 -10.38 13.80
CA ALA A 113 19.98 -9.73 14.45
C ALA A 113 19.01 -9.12 13.42
N GLU A 114 17.73 -9.07 13.77
CA GLU A 114 16.72 -8.43 12.94
C GLU A 114 17.07 -6.95 12.71
N TYR A 115 17.09 -6.56 11.45
CA TYR A 115 17.29 -5.17 11.03
C TYR A 115 16.10 -4.70 10.23
N ARG A 116 15.52 -3.57 10.62
CA ARG A 116 14.41 -2.95 9.93
C ARG A 116 14.81 -1.56 9.43
N PRO A 117 14.60 -1.26 8.13
CA PRO A 117 14.82 0.08 7.59
C PRO A 117 13.94 1.12 8.29
N THR A 118 14.50 2.30 8.53
CA THR A 118 13.79 3.41 9.21
C THR A 118 13.68 4.67 8.36
N ALA A 119 14.27 4.67 7.16
CA ALA A 119 14.29 5.82 6.25
C ALA A 119 13.91 5.40 4.82
N LEU A 120 13.51 6.37 4.01
CA LEU A 120 13.35 6.18 2.57
C LEU A 120 14.66 5.78 1.93
N HIS A 121 14.58 5.00 0.84
CA HIS A 121 15.72 4.50 0.08
C HIS A 121 16.71 3.64 0.89
N ASN A 122 16.27 3.16 2.05
CA ASN A 122 16.98 2.20 2.87
C ASN A 122 16.24 0.87 2.87
N PHE A 123 16.97 -0.23 2.62
CA PHE A 123 16.43 -1.57 2.49
C PHE A 123 17.14 -2.52 3.44
N SER A 124 16.44 -3.57 3.87
CA SER A 124 17.04 -4.71 4.55
C SER A 124 17.18 -5.86 3.57
N MET A 125 18.36 -6.45 3.50
CA MET A 125 18.62 -7.67 2.76
C MET A 125 19.08 -8.77 3.70
N TYR A 126 18.56 -9.98 3.49
CA TYR A 126 19.03 -11.19 4.15
C TYR A 126 19.77 -12.06 3.15
N LEU A 127 21.02 -12.36 3.42
CA LEU A 127 21.90 -13.15 2.56
C LEU A 127 22.91 -13.90 3.42
N GLY A 128 23.11 -15.20 3.20
CA GLY A 128 24.13 -15.99 3.88
C GLY A 128 24.01 -15.97 5.40
N ASN A 129 22.79 -16.06 5.94
CA ASN A 129 22.48 -15.97 7.37
C ASN A 129 22.83 -14.63 8.04
N LYS A 130 23.06 -13.58 7.25
CA LYS A 130 23.36 -12.23 7.74
C LYS A 130 22.34 -11.23 7.21
N ARG A 131 22.16 -10.15 7.95
CA ARG A 131 21.40 -8.98 7.57
C ARG A 131 22.33 -7.88 7.09
N TYR A 132 21.88 -7.18 6.06
CA TYR A 132 22.58 -6.03 5.49
C TYR A 132 21.62 -4.85 5.40
N SER A 133 22.11 -3.67 5.70
CA SER A 133 21.47 -2.40 5.36
C SER A 133 21.98 -1.96 3.99
N LEU A 134 21.06 -1.67 3.09
CA LEU A 134 21.35 -1.13 1.76
C LEU A 134 20.76 0.27 1.70
N THR A 135 21.59 1.29 1.67
CA THR A 135 21.16 2.68 1.49
C THR A 135 21.51 3.14 0.08
N ALA A 136 20.50 3.52 -0.70
CA ALA A 136 20.72 3.98 -2.07
C ALA A 136 21.60 5.25 -2.09
N LYS A 137 22.59 5.26 -2.98
CA LYS A 137 23.47 6.42 -3.14
C LYS A 137 22.74 7.55 -3.88
N GLU A 138 23.10 8.78 -3.58
CA GLU A 138 22.58 9.94 -4.32
C GLU A 138 22.86 9.79 -5.82
N GLY A 139 21.86 10.18 -6.63
CA GLY A 139 21.92 10.06 -8.09
C GLY A 139 21.54 8.68 -8.64
N THR A 140 21.27 7.70 -7.81
CA THR A 140 20.76 6.38 -8.23
C THR A 140 19.23 6.30 -8.25
N TYR A 141 18.56 7.33 -7.81
CA TYR A 141 17.10 7.47 -7.78
C TYR A 141 16.69 8.92 -8.04
N ASP A 142 15.48 9.13 -8.54
CA ASP A 142 14.88 10.47 -8.61
C ASP A 142 14.09 10.74 -7.33
N ALA A 143 14.53 11.69 -6.52
CA ALA A 143 13.87 12.08 -5.28
C ALA A 143 12.46 12.69 -5.50
N LYS A 144 12.12 13.06 -6.74
CA LYS A 144 10.79 13.59 -7.12
C LYS A 144 9.87 12.52 -7.69
N ASP A 145 10.41 11.32 -7.99
CA ASP A 145 9.60 10.21 -8.45
C ASP A 145 8.80 9.65 -7.26
N PRO A 146 7.46 9.65 -7.33
CA PRO A 146 6.62 9.17 -6.23
C PRO A 146 6.58 7.63 -6.13
N ILE A 147 7.24 6.90 -7.03
CA ILE A 147 7.22 5.42 -7.09
C ILE A 147 8.59 4.83 -6.77
#